data_0cae7ebde5e197ff5a671c026052fdc1
#
_entry.id   0cae7ebde5e197ff5a671c026052fdc1
#
_cell.length_a   1.000
_cell.length_b   1.000
_cell.length_c   1.000
_cell.angle_alpha   90.00
_cell.angle_beta   90.00
_cell.angle_gamma   90.00
#
_symmetry.space_group_name_H-M   'P 1'
#
loop_
_entity.id
_entity.type
_entity.pdbx_description
1 polymer ?
#
loop_
_entity_poly.entity_id
_entity_poly.type
_entity_poly.pdbx_seq_one_letter_code
_entity_poly.pdbx_strand_id
1 'polypeptide(L)'
;FTIHGLNISCPDYSCLSRRLKELELKSPRYKKNSRPDDSIHAIAVDSTGLKRFGRGEWHQEKYQLSNKASWRKLHIAVNEEHYFEACVLSDRFGSDEAHAPELVSQIEQKIDHFSADGAYDKTPVYEAVATHSPGALIVIPPRKDAVLSEEMPKDRNQNLAAIKQHGRMGWQREYHYGQRNYSELAVQRYQRILGNSMHARELSRQKQEAIIGCGVINKMTSLGMPQSYRTA
;
A
#
# COMPACT_ATOMS: atom_id res chain seq x y z
N PHE A 1 8.43 -1.75 -30.45
CA PHE A 1 8.67 -0.28 -30.49
C PHE A 1 8.62 0.30 -31.90
N THR A 2 8.61 -0.54 -32.92
CA THR A 2 8.54 -0.14 -34.34
C THR A 2 7.28 0.67 -34.69
N ILE A 3 6.16 0.40 -33.98
CA ILE A 3 4.88 1.12 -34.17
C ILE A 3 5.00 2.63 -33.88
N HIS A 4 5.92 3.01 -33.01
CA HIS A 4 6.15 4.39 -32.61
C HIS A 4 7.43 5.00 -33.21
N GLY A 5 8.04 4.35 -34.21
CA GLY A 5 9.26 4.83 -34.85
C GLY A 5 10.50 4.84 -33.95
N LEU A 6 10.45 4.16 -32.81
CA LEU A 6 11.56 4.10 -31.85
C LEU A 6 12.56 3.02 -32.27
N ASN A 7 13.79 3.40 -32.55
CA ASN A 7 14.87 2.46 -32.82
C ASN A 7 15.46 1.89 -31.51
N ILE A 8 14.62 1.15 -30.77
CA ILE A 8 15.00 0.53 -29.50
C ILE A 8 14.78 -0.98 -29.63
N SER A 9 15.82 -1.76 -29.40
CA SER A 9 15.70 -3.22 -29.34
C SER A 9 14.95 -3.63 -28.08
N CYS A 10 13.95 -4.51 -28.22
CA CYS A 10 13.27 -5.09 -27.07
C CYS A 10 14.18 -6.17 -26.47
N PRO A 11 14.55 -6.07 -25.18
CA PRO A 11 15.34 -7.12 -24.55
C PRO A 11 14.52 -8.41 -24.43
N ASP A 12 15.20 -9.54 -24.54
CA ASP A 12 14.60 -10.86 -24.29
C ASP A 12 14.09 -10.97 -22.83
N TYR A 13 13.01 -11.75 -22.65
CA TYR A 13 12.41 -11.95 -21.32
C TYR A 13 13.39 -12.54 -20.30
N SER A 14 14.32 -13.38 -20.73
CA SER A 14 15.35 -13.97 -19.86
C SER A 14 16.33 -12.92 -19.35
N CYS A 15 16.63 -11.92 -20.19
CA CYS A 15 17.45 -10.77 -19.83
C CYS A 15 16.76 -9.93 -18.74
N LEU A 16 15.46 -9.63 -18.92
CA LEU A 16 14.66 -8.92 -17.92
C LEU A 16 14.55 -9.71 -16.62
N SER A 17 14.34 -11.02 -16.71
CA SER A 17 14.24 -11.90 -15.53
C SER A 17 15.55 -11.94 -14.74
N ARG A 18 16.72 -11.96 -15.40
CA ARG A 18 18.03 -11.89 -14.73
C ARG A 18 18.22 -10.54 -14.03
N ARG A 19 17.99 -9.45 -14.75
CA ARG A 19 18.08 -8.08 -14.19
C ARG A 19 17.15 -7.88 -13.00
N LEU A 20 15.94 -8.42 -13.05
CA LEU A 20 14.98 -8.33 -11.95
C LEU A 20 15.50 -9.02 -10.67
N LYS A 21 16.33 -10.07 -10.81
CA LYS A 21 16.96 -10.73 -9.66
C LYS A 21 18.03 -9.86 -8.99
N GLU A 22 18.74 -9.05 -9.79
CA GLU A 22 19.84 -8.19 -9.34
C GLU A 22 19.37 -6.82 -8.87
N LEU A 23 18.10 -6.46 -9.14
CA LEU A 23 17.54 -5.21 -8.65
C LEU A 23 17.34 -5.27 -7.13
N GLU A 24 17.76 -4.20 -6.47
CA GLU A 24 17.62 -4.00 -5.03
C GLU A 24 16.80 -2.73 -4.75
N LEU A 25 15.67 -2.60 -5.45
CA LEU A 25 14.74 -1.49 -5.21
C LEU A 25 14.18 -1.59 -3.79
N LYS A 26 14.19 -0.48 -3.07
CA LYS A 26 13.72 -0.42 -1.68
C LYS A 26 12.33 0.20 -1.55
N SER A 27 11.97 1.12 -2.46
CA SER A 27 10.67 1.78 -2.44
C SER A 27 10.21 2.16 -3.85
N PRO A 28 8.90 2.37 -4.08
CA PRO A 28 8.34 2.72 -5.38
C PRO A 28 8.49 4.21 -5.73
N ARG A 29 9.29 4.95 -5.01
CA ARG A 29 9.36 6.41 -5.09
C ARG A 29 9.53 6.93 -6.50
N TYR A 30 8.74 7.92 -6.80
CA TYR A 30 8.92 8.82 -7.93
C TYR A 30 9.39 10.17 -7.39
N LYS A 31 10.59 10.62 -7.78
CA LYS A 31 11.06 11.96 -7.42
C LYS A 31 10.12 12.99 -8.03
N LYS A 32 9.29 13.58 -7.20
CA LYS A 32 8.48 14.74 -7.52
C LYS A 32 9.28 15.99 -7.10
N ASN A 33 9.03 17.12 -7.77
CA ASN A 33 9.52 18.40 -7.30
C ASN A 33 9.05 18.59 -5.85
N SER A 34 10.01 18.75 -4.94
CA SER A 34 9.74 18.88 -3.50
C SER A 34 8.77 20.02 -3.26
N ARG A 35 7.80 19.81 -2.38
CA ARG A 35 6.96 20.90 -1.88
C ARG A 35 7.81 21.81 -0.99
N PRO A 36 7.44 23.10 -0.83
CA PRO A 36 8.20 24.03 -0.01
C PRO A 36 8.39 23.62 1.45
N ASP A 37 7.45 22.83 1.99
CA ASP A 37 7.45 22.35 3.40
C ASP A 37 7.99 20.92 3.58
N ASP A 38 8.29 20.22 2.49
CA ASP A 38 8.82 18.85 2.45
C ASP A 38 8.04 17.85 3.35
N SER A 39 6.75 18.10 3.58
CA SER A 39 5.85 17.25 4.36
C SER A 39 4.83 16.53 3.50
N ILE A 40 4.32 15.41 4.00
CA ILE A 40 3.17 14.69 3.44
C ILE A 40 2.00 14.94 4.37
N HIS A 41 0.95 15.58 3.84
CA HIS A 41 -0.22 15.91 4.66
C HIS A 41 -1.00 14.68 5.10
N ALA A 42 -1.13 13.68 4.24
CA ALA A 42 -1.84 12.46 4.60
C ALA A 42 -1.22 11.20 4.00
N ILE A 43 -1.11 10.16 4.81
CA ILE A 43 -0.78 8.80 4.40
C ILE A 43 -1.95 7.88 4.74
N ALA A 44 -2.38 7.12 3.76
CA ALA A 44 -3.32 6.01 3.93
C ALA A 44 -2.63 4.68 3.71
N VAL A 45 -2.79 3.74 4.65
CA VAL A 45 -2.19 2.41 4.59
C VAL A 45 -3.27 1.36 4.43
N ASP A 46 -3.01 0.38 3.56
CA ASP A 46 -3.89 -0.75 3.31
C ASP A 46 -3.10 -1.94 2.76
N SER A 47 -3.76 -3.07 2.60
CA SER A 47 -3.17 -4.26 1.99
C SER A 47 -4.12 -4.93 0.99
N THR A 48 -3.54 -5.62 0.02
CA THR A 48 -4.31 -6.37 -0.97
C THR A 48 -3.66 -7.71 -1.31
N GLY A 49 -4.49 -8.69 -1.69
CA GLY A 49 -4.02 -9.99 -2.13
C GLY A 49 -3.66 -10.00 -3.61
N LEU A 50 -2.48 -10.57 -3.94
CA LEU A 50 -2.03 -10.83 -5.31
C LEU A 50 -1.85 -12.33 -5.52
N LYS A 51 -2.42 -12.88 -6.59
CA LYS A 51 -2.28 -14.31 -6.96
C LYS A 51 -0.85 -14.61 -7.38
N ARG A 52 -0.33 -15.78 -7.00
CA ARG A 52 0.98 -16.24 -7.51
C ARG A 52 0.84 -16.82 -8.91
N PHE A 53 1.89 -16.61 -9.74
CA PHE A 53 1.99 -17.26 -11.05
C PHE A 53 1.94 -18.79 -10.95
N GLY A 54 1.27 -19.44 -11.91
CA GLY A 54 1.43 -20.85 -12.25
C GLY A 54 0.56 -21.87 -11.52
N ARG A 55 -0.38 -21.46 -10.66
CA ARG A 55 -1.37 -22.36 -10.06
C ARG A 55 -2.77 -21.78 -10.24
N GLY A 56 -3.31 -21.96 -11.46
CA GLY A 56 -4.69 -21.64 -11.75
C GLY A 56 -5.65 -22.58 -10.99
N GLU A 57 -6.85 -22.10 -10.72
CA GLU A 57 -7.95 -22.85 -10.10
C GLU A 57 -8.19 -24.19 -10.81
N TRP A 58 -8.08 -24.21 -12.14
CA TRP A 58 -8.17 -25.43 -12.96
C TRP A 58 -7.17 -26.53 -12.57
N HIS A 59 -5.91 -26.17 -12.25
CA HIS A 59 -4.88 -27.15 -11.84
C HIS A 59 -5.18 -27.74 -10.46
N GLN A 60 -5.77 -26.94 -9.57
CA GLN A 60 -6.19 -27.37 -8.24
C GLN A 60 -7.40 -28.32 -8.32
N GLU A 61 -8.36 -27.98 -9.17
CA GLU A 61 -9.58 -28.78 -9.38
C GLU A 61 -9.25 -30.11 -10.04
N LYS A 62 -8.42 -30.10 -11.09
CA LYS A 62 -8.01 -31.31 -11.82
C LYS A 62 -7.19 -32.30 -11.00
N TYR A 63 -6.35 -31.83 -10.08
CA TYR A 63 -5.45 -32.68 -9.29
C TYR A 63 -5.85 -32.80 -7.83
N GLN A 64 -7.02 -32.30 -7.45
CA GLN A 64 -7.55 -32.34 -6.07
C GLN A 64 -6.52 -31.92 -5.02
N LEU A 65 -5.62 -31.01 -5.39
CA LEU A 65 -4.58 -30.52 -4.50
C LEU A 65 -5.24 -29.64 -3.42
N SER A 66 -5.19 -30.10 -2.19
CA SER A 66 -5.67 -29.37 -1.01
C SER A 66 -4.92 -28.07 -0.72
N ASN A 67 -3.89 -27.76 -1.50
CA ASN A 67 -3.12 -26.53 -1.40
C ASN A 67 -3.90 -25.36 -2.00
N LYS A 68 -4.62 -24.64 -1.13
CA LYS A 68 -5.27 -23.35 -1.45
C LYS A 68 -4.33 -22.48 -2.27
N ALA A 69 -4.88 -21.79 -3.27
CA ALA A 69 -4.14 -20.85 -4.13
C ALA A 69 -3.23 -19.99 -3.26
N SER A 70 -1.94 -20.03 -3.56
CA SER A 70 -1.00 -19.27 -2.75
C SER A 70 -1.02 -17.81 -3.18
N TRP A 71 -1.43 -16.96 -2.27
CA TRP A 71 -1.45 -15.52 -2.41
C TRP A 71 -0.18 -14.90 -1.85
N ARG A 72 0.14 -13.73 -2.32
CA ARG A 72 1.03 -12.76 -1.69
C ARG A 72 0.20 -11.61 -1.19
N LYS A 73 0.65 -10.95 -0.16
CA LYS A 73 0.00 -9.77 0.39
C LYS A 73 0.87 -8.55 0.09
N LEU A 74 0.30 -7.62 -0.63
CA LEU A 74 0.92 -6.34 -0.95
C LEU A 74 0.40 -5.31 0.03
N HIS A 75 1.26 -4.81 0.91
CA HIS A 75 1.01 -3.71 1.82
C HIS A 75 1.48 -2.43 1.15
N ILE A 76 0.71 -1.36 1.24
CA ILE A 76 0.98 -0.09 0.58
C ILE A 76 0.77 1.08 1.52
N ALA A 77 1.54 2.14 1.32
CA ALA A 77 1.30 3.46 1.89
C ALA A 77 1.16 4.47 0.75
N VAL A 78 0.08 5.22 0.74
CA VAL A 78 -0.31 6.12 -0.36
C VAL A 78 -0.58 7.51 0.20
N ASN A 79 -0.05 8.54 -0.46
CA ASN A 79 -0.28 9.92 -0.06
C ASN A 79 -1.58 10.50 -0.66
N GLU A 80 -1.93 11.72 -0.24
CA GLU A 80 -3.13 12.44 -0.69
C GLU A 80 -3.14 12.78 -2.20
N GLU A 81 -1.98 12.72 -2.86
CA GLU A 81 -1.85 12.93 -4.30
C GLU A 81 -1.88 11.60 -5.09
N HIS A 82 -2.21 10.49 -4.41
CA HIS A 82 -2.31 9.15 -4.97
C HIS A 82 -0.99 8.52 -5.43
N TYR A 83 0.16 8.97 -4.88
CA TYR A 83 1.44 8.30 -5.07
C TYR A 83 1.64 7.21 -4.02
N PHE A 84 2.18 6.08 -4.44
CA PHE A 84 2.68 5.04 -3.55
C PHE A 84 4.01 5.51 -2.97
N GLU A 85 4.02 5.87 -1.70
CA GLU A 85 5.23 6.27 -0.98
C GLU A 85 6.04 5.07 -0.52
N ALA A 86 5.34 3.98 -0.14
CA ALA A 86 5.94 2.74 0.29
C ALA A 86 5.16 1.53 -0.18
N CYS A 87 5.84 0.40 -0.35
CA CYS A 87 5.18 -0.89 -0.50
C CYS A 87 6.05 -2.04 0.04
N VAL A 88 5.38 -3.05 0.58
CA VAL A 88 6.00 -4.28 1.09
C VAL A 88 5.21 -5.47 0.59
N LEU A 89 5.89 -6.47 0.03
CA LEU A 89 5.27 -7.73 -0.36
C LEU A 89 5.63 -8.81 0.66
N SER A 90 4.61 -9.35 1.32
CA SER A 90 4.74 -10.47 2.26
C SER A 90 4.15 -11.76 1.70
N ASP A 91 4.31 -12.84 2.43
CA ASP A 91 3.54 -14.04 2.19
C ASP A 91 2.07 -13.86 2.67
N ARG A 92 1.24 -14.87 2.44
CA ARG A 92 -0.18 -14.82 2.79
C ARG A 92 -0.46 -14.75 4.30
N PHE A 93 0.53 -15.10 5.12
CA PHE A 93 0.40 -15.13 6.58
C PHE A 93 0.90 -13.83 7.23
N GLY A 94 1.53 -12.94 6.44
CA GLY A 94 1.96 -11.64 6.93
C GLY A 94 0.78 -10.84 7.46
N SER A 95 0.81 -10.50 8.73
CA SER A 95 -0.20 -9.65 9.33
C SER A 95 0.01 -8.18 8.93
N ASP A 96 -1.05 -7.42 8.83
CA ASP A 96 -0.99 -6.03 8.35
C ASP A 96 -0.18 -5.14 9.29
N GLU A 97 -0.42 -5.29 10.58
CA GLU A 97 0.25 -4.52 11.61
C GLU A 97 1.76 -4.79 11.70
N ALA A 98 2.20 -6.02 11.36
CA ALA A 98 3.62 -6.37 11.42
C ALA A 98 4.45 -5.68 10.33
N HIS A 99 3.82 -5.31 9.21
CA HIS A 99 4.50 -4.66 8.08
C HIS A 99 4.36 -3.13 8.08
N ALA A 100 3.52 -2.56 8.95
CA ALA A 100 3.36 -1.11 9.05
C ALA A 100 4.67 -0.37 9.42
N PRO A 101 5.51 -0.85 10.38
CA PRO A 101 6.79 -0.21 10.66
C PRO A 101 7.73 -0.18 9.45
N GLU A 102 7.77 -1.27 8.65
CA GLU A 102 8.57 -1.33 7.42
C GLU A 102 8.06 -0.36 6.36
N LEU A 103 6.73 -0.22 6.22
CA LEU A 103 6.14 0.78 5.32
C LEU A 103 6.51 2.21 5.74
N VAL A 104 6.34 2.53 7.02
CA VAL A 104 6.64 3.86 7.55
C VAL A 104 8.12 4.21 7.38
N SER A 105 9.02 3.24 7.61
CA SER A 105 10.47 3.45 7.44
C SER A 105 10.92 3.75 6.01
N GLN A 106 10.11 3.44 5.00
CA GLN A 106 10.37 3.79 3.60
C GLN A 106 10.03 5.23 3.25
N ILE A 107 9.22 5.91 4.08
CA ILE A 107 8.80 7.29 3.87
C ILE A 107 9.88 8.21 4.44
N GLU A 108 10.36 9.19 3.65
CA GLU A 108 11.41 10.13 4.11
C GLU A 108 10.83 11.40 4.72
N GLN A 109 9.68 11.83 4.21
CA GLN A 109 9.02 13.05 4.63
C GLN A 109 8.27 12.86 5.94
N LYS A 110 8.15 13.94 6.70
CA LYS A 110 7.27 13.97 7.86
C LYS A 110 5.81 13.75 7.44
N ILE A 111 5.10 12.92 8.19
CA ILE A 111 3.68 12.61 8.01
C ILE A 111 2.88 13.48 8.99
N ASP A 112 1.88 14.22 8.52
CA ASP A 112 0.99 14.98 9.38
C ASP A 112 -0.25 14.16 9.79
N HIS A 113 -0.78 13.33 8.88
CA HIS A 113 -1.96 12.49 9.13
C HIS A 113 -1.72 11.08 8.63
N PHE A 114 -1.87 10.10 9.49
CA PHE A 114 -1.76 8.67 9.17
C PHE A 114 -3.10 7.98 9.39
N SER A 115 -3.61 7.30 8.36
CA SER A 115 -4.87 6.55 8.44
C SER A 115 -4.72 5.10 7.98
N ALA A 116 -5.35 4.18 8.70
CA ALA A 116 -5.40 2.77 8.35
C ALA A 116 -6.71 2.14 8.85
N ASP A 117 -6.99 0.91 8.45
CA ASP A 117 -8.15 0.20 8.97
C ASP A 117 -7.90 -0.39 10.38
N GLY A 118 -8.94 -0.99 10.98
CA GLY A 118 -8.86 -1.55 12.33
C GLY A 118 -7.93 -2.77 12.48
N ALA A 119 -7.44 -3.36 11.40
CA ALA A 119 -6.44 -4.43 11.46
C ALA A 119 -5.08 -3.89 11.96
N TYR A 120 -4.84 -2.59 11.72
CA TYR A 120 -3.64 -1.88 12.16
C TYR A 120 -3.73 -1.35 13.60
N ASP A 121 -4.83 -1.57 14.35
CA ASP A 121 -5.00 -1.12 15.75
C ASP A 121 -4.12 -1.93 16.71
N LYS A 122 -2.80 -1.71 16.63
CA LYS A 122 -1.77 -2.38 17.42
C LYS A 122 -0.67 -1.41 17.83
N THR A 123 -0.18 -1.55 19.05
CA THR A 123 0.87 -0.71 19.62
C THR A 123 2.06 -0.45 18.71
N PRO A 124 2.67 -1.47 18.05
CA PRO A 124 3.83 -1.24 17.18
C PRO A 124 3.56 -0.29 16.00
N VAL A 125 2.31 -0.22 15.51
CA VAL A 125 1.95 0.71 14.42
C VAL A 125 1.98 2.15 14.92
N TYR A 126 1.35 2.42 16.06
CA TYR A 126 1.34 3.74 16.68
C TYR A 126 2.76 4.21 17.03
N GLU A 127 3.57 3.34 17.61
CA GLU A 127 4.96 3.62 17.97
C GLU A 127 5.82 3.94 16.74
N ALA A 128 5.66 3.16 15.66
CA ALA A 128 6.39 3.39 14.41
C ALA A 128 6.07 4.76 13.81
N VAL A 129 4.79 5.12 13.74
CA VAL A 129 4.36 6.42 13.21
C VAL A 129 4.79 7.56 14.11
N ALA A 130 4.62 7.44 15.43
CA ALA A 130 5.00 8.48 16.38
C ALA A 130 6.52 8.71 16.42
N THR A 131 7.31 7.65 16.27
CA THR A 131 8.78 7.74 16.18
C THR A 131 9.23 8.40 14.89
N HIS A 132 8.62 8.04 13.76
CA HIS A 132 8.94 8.58 12.45
C HIS A 132 8.51 10.06 12.32
N SER A 133 7.30 10.36 12.77
CA SER A 133 6.67 11.68 12.63
C SER A 133 6.06 12.13 13.96
N PRO A 134 6.86 12.64 14.88
CA PRO A 134 6.35 13.16 16.15
C PRO A 134 5.28 14.24 15.92
N GLY A 135 4.10 14.03 16.51
CA GLY A 135 2.95 14.92 16.36
C GLY A 135 2.02 14.60 15.18
N ALA A 136 2.28 13.53 14.42
CA ALA A 136 1.32 13.04 13.43
C ALA A 136 -0.02 12.67 14.07
N LEU A 137 -1.11 13.01 13.42
CA LEU A 137 -2.45 12.56 13.80
C LEU A 137 -2.66 11.12 13.33
N ILE A 138 -2.75 10.16 14.26
CA ILE A 138 -2.90 8.73 13.93
C ILE A 138 -4.37 8.33 14.06
N VAL A 139 -4.99 8.01 12.92
CA VAL A 139 -6.43 7.75 12.81
C VAL A 139 -6.68 6.30 12.40
N ILE A 140 -6.77 5.44 13.41
CA ILE A 140 -7.06 4.02 13.25
C ILE A 140 -8.28 3.69 14.10
N PRO A 141 -9.34 3.07 13.53
CA PRO A 141 -10.53 2.73 14.29
C PRO A 141 -10.24 1.58 15.27
N PRO A 142 -10.34 1.83 16.58
CA PRO A 142 -10.21 0.77 17.57
C PRO A 142 -11.28 -0.33 17.39
N ARG A 143 -11.01 -1.51 17.89
CA ARG A 143 -11.98 -2.62 17.90
C ARG A 143 -13.24 -2.22 18.69
N LYS A 144 -14.37 -2.89 18.40
CA LYS A 144 -15.66 -2.61 19.05
C LYS A 144 -15.63 -2.86 20.56
N ASP A 145 -14.82 -3.81 21.01
CA ASP A 145 -14.59 -4.23 22.39
C ASP A 145 -13.42 -3.51 23.07
N ALA A 146 -12.84 -2.51 22.41
CA ALA A 146 -11.68 -1.78 22.91
C ALA A 146 -12.05 -0.99 24.17
N VAL A 147 -11.16 -1.03 25.17
CA VAL A 147 -11.24 -0.24 26.40
C VAL A 147 -10.07 0.75 26.49
N LEU A 148 -10.28 1.83 27.21
CA LEU A 148 -9.20 2.76 27.55
C LEU A 148 -8.20 2.06 28.48
N SER A 149 -6.91 2.22 28.23
CA SER A 149 -5.84 1.67 29.06
C SER A 149 -4.62 2.59 29.01
N GLU A 150 -3.99 2.83 30.15
CA GLU A 150 -2.76 3.61 30.24
C GLU A 150 -1.57 2.92 29.56
N GLU A 151 -1.64 1.59 29.39
CA GLU A 151 -0.62 0.80 28.68
C GLU A 151 -0.71 0.95 27.15
N MET A 152 -1.80 1.53 26.65
CA MET A 152 -2.03 1.72 25.22
C MET A 152 -1.58 3.10 24.75
N PRO A 153 -1.18 3.22 23.45
CA PRO A 153 -0.76 4.49 22.88
C PRO A 153 -1.82 5.59 23.08
N LYS A 154 -1.35 6.81 23.35
CA LYS A 154 -2.22 7.97 23.61
C LYS A 154 -3.20 8.22 22.45
N ASP A 155 -2.72 8.16 21.22
CA ASP A 155 -3.55 8.38 20.02
C ASP A 155 -4.67 7.35 19.90
N ARG A 156 -4.40 6.09 20.22
CA ARG A 156 -5.43 5.06 20.28
C ARG A 156 -6.53 5.38 21.31
N ASN A 157 -6.12 5.79 22.49
CA ASN A 157 -7.07 6.18 23.54
C ASN A 157 -7.87 7.43 23.13
N GLN A 158 -7.26 8.39 22.45
CA GLN A 158 -7.95 9.57 21.90
C GLN A 158 -8.99 9.16 20.86
N ASN A 159 -8.65 8.30 19.90
CA ASN A 159 -9.61 7.77 18.92
C ASN A 159 -10.80 7.09 19.62
N LEU A 160 -10.53 6.27 20.65
CA LEU A 160 -11.57 5.57 21.39
C LEU A 160 -12.45 6.52 22.18
N ALA A 161 -11.87 7.52 22.82
CA ALA A 161 -12.60 8.55 23.58
C ALA A 161 -13.52 9.37 22.65
N ALA A 162 -13.00 9.80 21.50
CA ALA A 162 -13.77 10.55 20.51
C ALA A 162 -14.92 9.70 19.92
N ILE A 163 -14.71 8.41 19.67
CA ILE A 163 -15.79 7.51 19.24
C ILE A 163 -16.88 7.37 20.32
N LYS A 164 -16.49 7.28 21.60
CA LYS A 164 -17.46 7.22 22.71
C LYS A 164 -18.26 8.51 22.85
N GLN A 165 -17.64 9.66 22.62
CA GLN A 165 -18.25 10.97 22.78
C GLN A 165 -19.15 11.36 21.58
N HIS A 166 -18.66 11.19 20.35
CA HIS A 166 -19.30 11.70 19.12
C HIS A 166 -19.91 10.60 18.23
N GLY A 167 -19.78 9.34 18.67
CA GLY A 167 -20.11 8.19 17.84
C GLY A 167 -19.12 7.99 16.69
N ARG A 168 -19.16 6.82 16.03
CA ARG A 168 -18.23 6.48 14.96
C ARG A 168 -18.28 7.46 13.78
N MET A 169 -19.48 7.88 13.39
CA MET A 169 -19.66 8.84 12.28
C MET A 169 -19.11 10.23 12.62
N GLY A 170 -19.30 10.70 13.87
CA GLY A 170 -18.74 11.96 14.36
C GLY A 170 -17.22 11.94 14.32
N TRP A 171 -16.63 10.90 14.92
CA TRP A 171 -15.19 10.68 14.89
C TRP A 171 -14.62 10.64 13.45
N GLN A 172 -15.27 9.92 12.51
CA GLN A 172 -14.80 9.85 11.13
C GLN A 172 -14.72 11.23 10.46
N ARG A 173 -15.68 12.12 10.74
CA ARG A 173 -15.69 13.48 10.19
C ARG A 173 -14.63 14.35 10.85
N GLU A 174 -14.56 14.33 12.17
CA GLU A 174 -13.64 15.14 12.97
C GLU A 174 -12.18 14.81 12.71
N TYR A 175 -11.85 13.52 12.59
CA TYR A 175 -10.50 13.03 12.38
C TYR A 175 -10.16 12.79 10.89
N HIS A 176 -11.02 13.23 9.98
CA HIS A 176 -10.81 13.09 8.53
C HIS A 176 -10.51 11.66 8.07
N TYR A 177 -11.11 10.65 8.71
CA TYR A 177 -10.90 9.23 8.40
C TYR A 177 -11.20 8.87 6.94
N GLY A 178 -12.01 9.67 6.23
CA GLY A 178 -12.27 9.52 4.79
C GLY A 178 -11.00 9.53 3.92
N GLN A 179 -9.89 10.08 4.40
CA GLN A 179 -8.59 10.05 3.70
C GLN A 179 -8.05 8.63 3.51
N ARG A 180 -8.51 7.64 4.31
CA ARG A 180 -8.21 6.23 4.08
C ARG A 180 -8.59 5.74 2.67
N ASN A 181 -9.56 6.36 2.04
CA ASN A 181 -9.96 6.03 0.67
C ASN A 181 -8.84 6.19 -0.37
N TYR A 182 -7.78 6.95 -0.07
CA TYR A 182 -6.62 7.04 -0.97
C TYR A 182 -5.98 5.66 -1.20
N SER A 183 -5.85 4.85 -0.16
CA SER A 183 -5.31 3.50 -0.29
C SER A 183 -6.24 2.54 -1.04
N GLU A 184 -7.56 2.63 -0.82
CA GLU A 184 -8.54 1.83 -1.56
C GLU A 184 -8.52 2.14 -3.06
N LEU A 185 -8.49 3.42 -3.42
CA LEU A 185 -8.38 3.86 -4.81
C LEU A 185 -7.05 3.41 -5.45
N ALA A 186 -5.96 3.45 -4.68
CA ALA A 186 -4.66 2.99 -5.16
C ALA A 186 -4.64 1.48 -5.41
N VAL A 187 -5.20 0.67 -4.52
CA VAL A 187 -5.39 -0.78 -4.71
C VAL A 187 -6.22 -1.05 -5.97
N GLN A 188 -7.34 -0.36 -6.12
CA GLN A 188 -8.22 -0.52 -7.28
C GLN A 188 -7.48 -0.16 -8.58
N ARG A 189 -6.71 0.93 -8.61
CA ARG A 189 -5.90 1.31 -9.78
C ARG A 189 -4.83 0.28 -10.08
N TYR A 190 -4.10 -0.19 -9.07
CA TYR A 190 -3.08 -1.23 -9.22
C TYR A 190 -3.67 -2.47 -9.88
N GLN A 191 -4.75 -3.01 -9.32
CA GLN A 191 -5.39 -4.22 -9.82
C GLN A 191 -6.02 -4.04 -11.22
N ARG A 192 -6.59 -2.88 -11.51
CA ARG A 192 -7.21 -2.59 -12.80
C ARG A 192 -6.19 -2.42 -13.93
N ILE A 193 -5.03 -1.86 -13.64
CA ILE A 193 -4.00 -1.54 -14.65
C ILE A 193 -3.00 -2.70 -14.81
N LEU A 194 -2.53 -3.27 -13.70
CA LEU A 194 -1.50 -4.30 -13.69
C LEU A 194 -2.04 -5.71 -13.48
N GLY A 195 -3.29 -5.82 -13.05
CA GLY A 195 -3.91 -7.09 -12.70
C GLY A 195 -3.71 -7.48 -11.23
N ASN A 196 -4.29 -8.62 -10.87
CA ASN A 196 -4.27 -9.16 -9.51
C ASN A 196 -3.33 -10.37 -9.36
N SER A 197 -2.45 -10.59 -10.33
CA SER A 197 -1.56 -11.76 -10.38
C SER A 197 -0.12 -11.34 -10.58
N MET A 198 0.78 -12.03 -9.88
CA MET A 198 2.21 -11.87 -10.04
C MET A 198 2.73 -12.74 -11.17
N HIS A 199 3.68 -12.23 -11.94
CA HIS A 199 4.31 -12.94 -13.06
C HIS A 199 5.60 -13.64 -12.63
N ALA A 200 6.32 -13.09 -11.68
CA ALA A 200 7.53 -13.71 -11.14
C ALA A 200 7.23 -14.94 -10.29
N ARG A 201 8.11 -15.94 -10.32
CA ARG A 201 7.95 -17.21 -9.59
C ARG A 201 8.55 -17.18 -8.20
N GLU A 202 9.69 -16.52 -8.03
CA GLU A 202 10.46 -16.43 -6.79
C GLU A 202 10.06 -15.21 -5.97
N LEU A 203 10.04 -15.33 -4.66
CA LEU A 203 9.61 -14.24 -3.75
C LEU A 203 10.47 -12.99 -3.91
N SER A 204 11.79 -13.12 -4.06
CA SER A 204 12.69 -11.98 -4.25
C SER A 204 12.32 -11.17 -5.51
N ARG A 205 12.03 -11.87 -6.62
CA ARG A 205 11.60 -11.22 -7.86
C ARG A 205 10.18 -10.68 -7.76
N GLN A 206 9.29 -11.37 -7.02
CA GLN A 206 7.94 -10.87 -6.75
C GLN A 206 7.97 -9.56 -5.96
N LYS A 207 8.88 -9.43 -4.99
CA LYS A 207 9.08 -8.15 -4.27
C LYS A 207 9.47 -7.03 -5.23
N GLN A 208 10.41 -7.27 -6.13
CA GLN A 208 10.82 -6.28 -7.13
C GLN A 208 9.69 -5.96 -8.13
N GLU A 209 8.94 -6.97 -8.56
CA GLU A 209 7.76 -6.79 -9.42
C GLU A 209 6.72 -5.88 -8.77
N ALA A 210 6.43 -6.05 -7.48
CA ALA A 210 5.49 -5.23 -6.75
C ALA A 210 5.98 -3.76 -6.65
N ILE A 211 7.25 -3.55 -6.33
CA ILE A 211 7.85 -2.21 -6.25
C ILE A 211 7.81 -1.52 -7.63
N ILE A 212 8.17 -2.23 -8.69
CA ILE A 212 8.11 -1.71 -10.06
C ILE A 212 6.66 -1.39 -10.43
N GLY A 213 5.71 -2.25 -10.09
CA GLY A 213 4.29 -2.03 -10.33
C GLY A 213 3.79 -0.73 -9.70
N CYS A 214 4.07 -0.52 -8.41
CA CYS A 214 3.75 0.73 -7.72
C CYS A 214 4.46 1.94 -8.37
N GLY A 215 5.73 1.79 -8.78
CA GLY A 215 6.48 2.82 -9.48
C GLY A 215 5.90 3.16 -10.86
N VAL A 216 5.37 2.19 -11.59
CA VAL A 216 4.66 2.42 -12.86
C VAL A 216 3.39 3.24 -12.63
N ILE A 217 2.59 2.91 -11.61
CA ILE A 217 1.40 3.70 -11.26
C ILE A 217 1.79 5.12 -10.84
N ASN A 218 2.86 5.28 -10.08
CA ASN A 218 3.39 6.60 -9.72
C ASN A 218 3.78 7.41 -10.96
N LYS A 219 4.45 6.77 -11.93
CA LYS A 219 4.77 7.43 -13.20
C LYS A 219 3.52 7.85 -13.96
N MET A 220 2.50 7.00 -14.00
CA MET A 220 1.22 7.34 -14.63
C MET A 220 0.54 8.52 -13.90
N THR A 221 0.54 8.53 -12.57
CA THR A 221 0.02 9.66 -11.77
C THR A 221 0.75 10.97 -12.12
N SER A 222 2.06 10.94 -12.29
CA SER A 222 2.86 12.12 -12.66
C SER A 222 2.55 12.69 -14.05
N LEU A 223 2.00 11.87 -14.95
CA LEU A 223 1.58 12.26 -16.29
C LEU A 223 0.16 12.85 -16.33
N GLY A 224 -0.56 12.78 -15.23
CA GLY A 224 -1.93 13.27 -15.05
C GLY A 224 -2.92 12.13 -14.79
N MET A 225 -3.98 12.45 -14.06
CA MET A 225 -5.07 11.51 -13.80
C MET A 225 -6.00 11.41 -15.01
N PRO A 226 -6.54 10.23 -15.33
CA PRO A 226 -7.48 10.09 -16.44
C PRO A 226 -8.73 10.94 -16.20
N GLN A 227 -9.14 11.67 -17.21
CA GLN A 227 -10.41 12.42 -17.20
C GLN A 227 -11.47 11.58 -17.90
N SER A 228 -12.56 11.29 -17.20
CA SER A 228 -13.68 10.53 -17.75
C SER A 228 -14.80 11.49 -18.18
N TYR A 229 -15.38 11.28 -19.37
CA TYR A 229 -16.57 11.97 -19.81
C TYR A 229 -17.63 10.95 -20.27
N ARG A 230 -18.89 11.28 -20.09
CA ARG A 230 -19.99 10.48 -20.62
C ARG A 230 -20.03 10.65 -22.14
N THR A 231 -19.94 9.56 -22.86
CA THR A 231 -20.37 9.52 -24.26
C THR A 231 -21.89 9.35 -24.27
N ALA A 232 -22.55 10.21 -25.04
CA ALA A 232 -24.01 10.14 -25.26
C ALA A 232 -24.37 8.87 -26.03
#